data_5df1fc22ab7149590d2c4cf39a08d5cf
#
_entry.id   5df1fc22ab7149590d2c4cf39a08d5cf
#
_cell.length_a   1.000
_cell.length_b   1.000
_cell.length_c   1.000
_cell.angle_alpha   90.00
_cell.angle_beta   90.00
_cell.angle_gamma   90.00
#
_symmetry.space_group_name_H-M   'P 1'
#
loop_
_entity.id
_entity.type
_entity.pdbx_description
1 polymer ?
#
loop_
_entity_poly.entity_id
_entity_poly.type
_entity_poly.pdbx_seq_one_letter_code
_entity_poly.pdbx_strand_id
1 'polypeptide(L)'
;MIQDNFQSIVTAFQQMSGWETAAALMGVAYILLAAKESQWCWLFAFFSTLVYTVLFWHDQLPMQALLNFYYMGMAIYGFWAWHQHGKQTDTLHISRWPWLWHIGFIAVGIVVSAGVSAYLQKTGQSQSPVLDAYTTVFSVMNTWLIARKVLENWLYWAVIDGAATLLYVQTGYYATAALFVLNTILAIVGFISWLKLYRQQTK
;
A
#
# COMPACT_ATOMS: atom_id res chain seq x y z
N MET A 1 -6.73 -9.89 28.21
CA MET A 1 -6.40 -10.13 26.76
C MET A 1 -6.94 -9.04 25.82
N ILE A 2 -8.28 -8.78 25.67
CA ILE A 2 -8.78 -7.70 24.76
C ILE A 2 -8.42 -6.30 25.31
N GLN A 3 -8.53 -6.08 26.62
CA GLN A 3 -8.18 -4.83 27.27
C GLN A 3 -6.66 -4.53 27.18
N ASP A 4 -5.83 -5.56 27.32
CA ASP A 4 -4.36 -5.44 27.22
C ASP A 4 -3.93 -5.07 25.79
N ASN A 5 -4.60 -5.65 24.78
CA ASN A 5 -4.33 -5.34 23.38
C ASN A 5 -4.77 -3.90 23.03
N PHE A 6 -5.90 -3.43 23.57
CA PHE A 6 -6.33 -2.04 23.37
C PHE A 6 -5.37 -1.04 24.03
N GLN A 7 -4.92 -1.32 25.24
CA GLN A 7 -3.90 -0.51 25.92
C GLN A 7 -2.60 -0.48 25.14
N SER A 8 -2.17 -1.61 24.59
CA SER A 8 -0.96 -1.71 23.73
C SER A 8 -1.07 -0.84 22.48
N ILE A 9 -2.24 -0.81 21.84
CA ILE A 9 -2.51 0.05 20.67
C ILE A 9 -2.40 1.52 21.07
N VAL A 10 -3.08 1.95 22.15
CA VAL A 10 -3.04 3.34 22.63
C VAL A 10 -1.61 3.77 22.98
N THR A 11 -0.88 2.91 23.72
CA THR A 11 0.50 3.18 24.09
C THR A 11 1.42 3.31 22.88
N ALA A 12 1.26 2.44 21.86
CA ALA A 12 2.05 2.51 20.64
C ALA A 12 1.81 3.83 19.88
N PHE A 13 0.55 4.29 19.77
CA PHE A 13 0.25 5.60 19.17
C PHE A 13 0.80 6.77 19.98
N GLN A 14 0.82 6.68 21.32
CA GLN A 14 1.40 7.72 22.18
C GLN A 14 2.93 7.78 22.10
N GLN A 15 3.58 6.67 21.75
CA GLN A 15 5.03 6.58 21.59
C GLN A 15 5.53 6.99 20.21
N MET A 16 4.63 7.15 19.23
CA MET A 16 5.01 7.60 17.88
C MET A 16 5.63 9.01 17.95
N SER A 17 6.74 9.18 17.23
CA SER A 17 7.31 10.52 17.05
C SER A 17 6.35 11.43 16.27
N GLY A 18 6.48 12.75 16.44
CA GLY A 18 5.65 13.69 15.68
C GLY A 18 5.80 13.52 14.15
N TRP A 19 6.98 13.17 13.67
CA TRP A 19 7.26 12.91 12.25
C TRP A 19 6.58 11.62 11.76
N GLU A 20 6.61 10.58 12.56
CA GLU A 20 5.94 9.31 12.27
C GLU A 20 4.41 9.48 12.21
N THR A 21 3.85 10.20 13.19
CA THR A 21 2.43 10.55 13.20
C THR A 21 2.05 11.36 11.96
N ALA A 22 2.84 12.37 11.59
CA ALA A 22 2.61 13.16 10.38
C ALA A 22 2.66 12.29 9.11
N ALA A 23 3.64 11.39 9.00
CA ALA A 23 3.78 10.48 7.88
C ALA A 23 2.58 9.52 7.77
N ALA A 24 2.11 8.96 8.90
CA ALA A 24 0.93 8.10 8.94
C ALA A 24 -0.35 8.84 8.49
N LEU A 25 -0.57 10.06 8.99
CA LEU A 25 -1.70 10.89 8.58
C LEU A 25 -1.65 11.24 7.08
N MET A 26 -0.46 11.55 6.55
CA MET A 26 -0.28 11.76 5.11
C MET A 26 -0.57 10.48 4.31
N GLY A 27 -0.20 9.30 4.81
CA GLY A 27 -0.54 8.02 4.21
C GLY A 27 -2.05 7.78 4.13
N VAL A 28 -2.78 8.06 5.20
CA VAL A 28 -4.26 7.99 5.21
C VAL A 28 -4.86 9.01 4.22
N ALA A 29 -4.36 10.24 4.21
CA ALA A 29 -4.80 11.27 3.26
C ALA A 29 -4.56 10.84 1.81
N TYR A 30 -3.41 10.20 1.53
CA TYR A 30 -3.15 9.59 0.22
C TYR A 30 -4.26 8.63 -0.20
N ILE A 31 -4.63 7.66 0.65
CA ILE A 31 -5.64 6.65 0.32
C ILE A 31 -7.01 7.30 0.08
N LEU A 32 -7.41 8.23 0.94
CA LEU A 32 -8.70 8.95 0.82
C LEU A 32 -8.77 9.79 -0.46
N LEU A 33 -7.70 10.48 -0.83
CA LEU A 33 -7.62 11.27 -2.05
C LEU A 33 -7.54 10.39 -3.30
N ALA A 34 -6.81 9.27 -3.23
CA ALA A 34 -6.75 8.28 -4.31
C ALA A 34 -8.13 7.67 -4.58
N ALA A 35 -8.91 7.36 -3.53
CA ALA A 35 -10.28 6.88 -3.66
C ALA A 35 -11.22 7.88 -4.33
N LYS A 36 -10.90 9.19 -4.26
CA LYS A 36 -11.60 10.27 -4.96
C LYS A 36 -11.02 10.59 -6.34
N GLU A 37 -10.08 9.79 -6.83
CA GLU A 37 -9.36 9.99 -8.10
C GLU A 37 -8.60 11.34 -8.17
N SER A 38 -8.28 11.93 -7.02
CA SER A 38 -7.57 13.21 -6.94
C SER A 38 -6.07 13.01 -7.12
N GLN A 39 -5.48 13.68 -8.13
CA GLN A 39 -4.02 13.62 -8.37
C GLN A 39 -3.17 14.10 -7.17
N TRP A 40 -3.73 14.92 -6.28
CA TRP A 40 -3.06 15.40 -5.09
C TRP A 40 -2.69 14.27 -4.11
N CYS A 41 -3.31 13.09 -4.24
CA CYS A 41 -2.94 11.91 -3.45
C CYS A 41 -1.44 11.61 -3.57
N TRP A 42 -0.86 11.79 -4.74
CA TRP A 42 0.56 11.49 -4.99
C TRP A 42 1.52 12.42 -4.23
N LEU A 43 1.14 13.68 -3.96
CA LEU A 43 1.94 14.54 -3.09
C LEU A 43 1.96 14.04 -1.65
N PHE A 44 0.81 13.62 -1.13
CA PHE A 44 0.74 13.04 0.22
C PHE A 44 1.52 11.72 0.28
N ALA A 45 1.45 10.87 -0.76
CA ALA A 45 2.26 9.67 -0.87
C ALA A 45 3.76 10.01 -0.85
N PHE A 46 4.20 11.00 -1.64
CA PHE A 46 5.60 11.41 -1.72
C PHE A 46 6.14 11.85 -0.35
N PHE A 47 5.46 12.77 0.32
CA PHE A 47 5.93 13.28 1.61
C PHE A 47 5.86 12.22 2.72
N SER A 48 4.82 11.40 2.75
CA SER A 48 4.73 10.27 3.68
C SER A 48 5.90 9.31 3.52
N THR A 49 6.16 8.85 2.28
CA THR A 49 7.23 7.89 2.01
C THR A 49 8.63 8.51 2.17
N LEU A 50 8.80 9.80 1.90
CA LEU A 50 10.05 10.52 2.18
C LEU A 50 10.37 10.50 3.68
N VAL A 51 9.40 10.84 4.53
CA VAL A 51 9.59 10.81 5.99
C VAL A 51 9.90 9.40 6.47
N TYR A 52 9.12 8.39 6.03
CA TYR A 52 9.39 6.99 6.39
C TYR A 52 10.74 6.49 5.87
N THR A 53 11.18 6.90 4.68
CA THR A 53 12.52 6.56 4.17
C THR A 53 13.61 7.05 5.12
N VAL A 54 13.53 8.31 5.58
CA VAL A 54 14.49 8.89 6.51
C VAL A 54 14.44 8.20 7.87
N LEU A 55 13.25 7.98 8.43
CA LEU A 55 13.06 7.31 9.71
C LEU A 55 13.64 5.89 9.69
N PHE A 56 13.27 5.07 8.71
CA PHE A 56 13.76 3.70 8.63
C PHE A 56 15.26 3.61 8.35
N TRP A 57 15.83 4.58 7.62
CA TRP A 57 17.27 4.65 7.45
C TRP A 57 17.98 4.93 8.78
N HIS A 58 17.44 5.88 9.55
CA HIS A 58 17.97 6.23 10.88
C HIS A 58 17.86 5.04 11.86
N ASP A 59 16.76 4.31 11.80
CA ASP A 59 16.45 3.18 12.68
C ASP A 59 17.16 1.87 12.25
N GLN A 60 18.11 1.97 11.32
CA GLN A 60 18.90 0.81 10.83
C GLN A 60 18.04 -0.26 10.15
N LEU A 61 16.94 0.14 9.49
CA LEU A 61 16.02 -0.71 8.74
C LEU A 61 16.15 -0.45 7.22
N PRO A 62 17.30 -0.79 6.58
CA PRO A 62 17.59 -0.38 5.20
C PRO A 62 16.63 -0.96 4.17
N MET A 63 16.04 -2.15 4.41
CA MET A 63 15.09 -2.75 3.47
C MET A 63 13.76 -1.99 3.44
N GLN A 64 13.24 -1.56 4.60
CA GLN A 64 12.05 -0.72 4.71
C GLN A 64 12.30 0.67 4.13
N ALA A 65 13.49 1.24 4.35
CA ALA A 65 13.88 2.50 3.73
C ALA A 65 13.91 2.37 2.20
N LEU A 66 14.48 1.31 1.64
CA LEU A 66 14.52 1.05 0.21
C LEU A 66 13.11 0.86 -0.38
N LEU A 67 12.23 0.16 0.32
CA LEU A 67 10.84 -0.01 -0.09
C LEU A 67 10.09 1.34 -0.15
N ASN A 68 10.27 2.18 0.88
CA ASN A 68 9.67 3.52 0.88
C ASN A 68 10.28 4.44 -0.18
N PHE A 69 11.57 4.32 -0.45
CA PHE A 69 12.22 5.01 -1.56
C PHE A 69 11.61 4.60 -2.92
N TYR A 70 11.32 3.31 -3.12
CA TYR A 70 10.58 2.85 -4.30
C TYR A 70 9.19 3.50 -4.38
N TYR A 71 8.43 3.53 -3.28
CA TYR A 71 7.11 4.17 -3.27
C TYR A 71 7.18 5.67 -3.52
N MET A 72 8.22 6.34 -3.06
CA MET A 72 8.49 7.76 -3.38
C MET A 72 8.70 7.95 -4.89
N GLY A 73 9.47 7.08 -5.54
CA GLY A 73 9.61 7.09 -7.00
C GLY A 73 8.29 6.84 -7.72
N MET A 74 7.48 5.91 -7.22
CA MET A 74 6.14 5.63 -7.75
C MET A 74 5.16 6.79 -7.54
N ALA A 75 5.31 7.56 -6.46
CA ALA A 75 4.51 8.76 -6.24
C ALA A 75 4.81 9.85 -7.29
N ILE A 76 6.07 10.03 -7.66
CA ILE A 76 6.46 10.93 -8.75
C ILE A 76 5.87 10.44 -10.08
N TYR A 77 6.02 9.14 -10.37
CA TYR A 77 5.46 8.56 -11.59
C TYR A 77 3.95 8.69 -11.66
N GLY A 78 3.25 8.37 -10.56
CA GLY A 78 1.79 8.43 -10.49
C GLY A 78 1.26 9.86 -10.64
N PHE A 79 1.90 10.84 -10.00
CA PHE A 79 1.57 12.26 -10.19
C PHE A 79 1.71 12.67 -11.65
N TRP A 80 2.84 12.33 -12.29
CA TRP A 80 3.06 12.61 -13.71
C TRP A 80 2.04 11.90 -14.60
N ALA A 81 1.77 10.60 -14.37
CA ALA A 81 0.83 9.82 -15.15
C ALA A 81 -0.61 10.36 -15.07
N TRP A 82 -1.03 10.81 -13.89
CA TRP A 82 -2.37 11.37 -13.71
C TRP A 82 -2.48 12.83 -14.20
N HIS A 83 -1.37 13.58 -14.20
CA HIS A 83 -1.35 14.97 -14.64
C HIS A 83 -1.30 15.13 -16.18
N GLN A 84 -0.50 14.34 -16.87
CA GLN A 84 -0.33 14.48 -18.33
C GLN A 84 -1.61 14.21 -19.09
N HIS A 85 -2.42 13.28 -18.63
CA HIS A 85 -3.68 12.93 -19.28
C HIS A 85 -4.81 13.95 -19.03
N GLY A 86 -4.64 14.89 -18.10
CA GLY A 86 -5.61 15.97 -17.85
C GLY A 86 -5.52 17.16 -18.81
N LYS A 87 -4.50 17.23 -19.68
CA LYS A 87 -4.26 18.35 -20.63
C LYS A 87 -4.64 18.07 -22.07
N GLN A 88 -4.86 16.84 -22.44
CA GLN A 88 -5.34 16.42 -23.76
C GLN A 88 -6.69 15.70 -23.60
N THR A 89 -7.44 15.62 -24.70
CA THR A 89 -8.75 14.96 -24.81
C THR A 89 -8.78 13.48 -24.36
N ASP A 90 -7.63 12.91 -24.03
CA ASP A 90 -7.44 11.55 -23.51
C ASP A 90 -7.07 11.61 -22.01
N THR A 91 -8.05 11.78 -21.15
CA THR A 91 -7.86 11.63 -19.70
C THR A 91 -7.55 10.17 -19.38
N LEU A 92 -6.60 9.91 -18.45
CA LEU A 92 -6.37 8.56 -17.95
C LEU A 92 -7.62 8.08 -17.20
N HIS A 93 -8.48 7.36 -17.90
CA HIS A 93 -9.70 6.81 -17.36
C HIS A 93 -9.43 5.60 -16.47
N ILE A 94 -10.33 5.37 -15.51
CA ILE A 94 -10.31 4.12 -14.74
C ILE A 94 -10.59 2.98 -15.72
N SER A 95 -9.69 2.01 -15.76
CA SER A 95 -9.73 0.86 -16.65
C SER A 95 -9.93 -0.44 -15.87
N ARG A 96 -10.42 -1.45 -16.54
CA ARG A 96 -10.48 -2.82 -16.03
C ARG A 96 -9.56 -3.72 -16.83
N TRP A 97 -8.87 -4.60 -16.13
CA TRP A 97 -8.03 -5.58 -16.80
C TRP A 97 -8.83 -6.80 -17.25
N PRO A 98 -8.50 -7.41 -18.41
CA PRO A 98 -8.96 -8.74 -18.77
C PRO A 98 -8.47 -9.77 -17.75
N TRP A 99 -9.26 -10.81 -17.48
CA TRP A 99 -8.96 -11.84 -16.48
C TRP A 99 -7.60 -12.54 -16.68
N LEU A 100 -7.14 -12.70 -17.93
CA LEU A 100 -5.83 -13.28 -18.25
C LEU A 100 -4.65 -12.44 -17.70
N TRP A 101 -4.79 -11.11 -17.67
CA TRP A 101 -3.77 -10.23 -17.09
C TRP A 101 -3.68 -10.39 -15.57
N HIS A 102 -4.82 -10.64 -14.91
CA HIS A 102 -4.83 -10.95 -13.49
C HIS A 102 -4.15 -12.28 -13.19
N ILE A 103 -4.37 -13.31 -14.01
CA ILE A 103 -3.65 -14.58 -13.87
C ILE A 103 -2.14 -14.38 -14.02
N GLY A 104 -1.70 -13.66 -15.04
CA GLY A 104 -0.29 -13.35 -15.24
C GLY A 104 0.31 -12.58 -14.06
N PHE A 105 -0.39 -11.54 -13.60
CA PHE A 105 0.02 -10.73 -12.44
C PHE A 105 0.16 -11.58 -11.17
N ILE A 106 -0.83 -12.41 -10.88
CA ILE A 106 -0.83 -13.30 -9.70
C ILE A 106 0.28 -14.35 -9.82
N ALA A 107 0.44 -14.99 -10.99
CA ALA A 107 1.47 -15.99 -11.21
C ALA A 107 2.89 -15.41 -11.01
N VAL A 108 3.17 -14.24 -11.60
CA VAL A 108 4.45 -13.54 -11.39
C VAL A 108 4.64 -13.20 -9.92
N GLY A 109 3.61 -12.65 -9.26
CA GLY A 109 3.65 -12.31 -7.85
C GLY A 109 3.97 -13.53 -6.96
N ILE A 110 3.34 -14.67 -7.23
CA ILE A 110 3.60 -15.92 -6.48
C ILE A 110 5.04 -16.40 -6.69
N VAL A 111 5.52 -16.46 -7.93
CA VAL A 111 6.89 -16.92 -8.23
C VAL A 111 7.92 -16.02 -7.56
N VAL A 112 7.78 -14.69 -7.67
CA VAL A 112 8.69 -13.74 -7.03
C VAL A 112 8.61 -13.83 -5.51
N SER A 113 7.39 -13.90 -4.95
CA SER A 113 7.21 -14.06 -3.49
C SER A 113 7.83 -15.35 -2.97
N ALA A 114 7.74 -16.45 -3.72
CA ALA A 114 8.37 -17.71 -3.34
C ALA A 114 9.90 -17.56 -3.27
N GLY A 115 10.52 -16.89 -4.26
CA GLY A 115 11.96 -16.62 -4.26
C GLY A 115 12.39 -15.73 -3.07
N VAL A 116 11.65 -14.64 -2.82
CA VAL A 116 11.90 -13.73 -1.68
C VAL A 116 11.71 -14.47 -0.35
N SER A 117 10.65 -15.27 -0.23
CA SER A 117 10.40 -16.08 0.97
C SER A 117 11.54 -17.07 1.26
N ALA A 118 12.01 -17.77 0.23
CA ALA A 118 13.15 -18.70 0.38
C ALA A 118 14.43 -17.98 0.83
N TYR A 119 14.68 -16.77 0.31
CA TYR A 119 15.78 -15.92 0.75
C TYR A 119 15.62 -15.51 2.23
N LEU A 120 14.45 -15.01 2.62
CA LEU A 120 14.16 -14.59 4.00
C LEU A 120 14.29 -15.76 5.00
N GLN A 121 13.83 -16.95 4.61
CA GLN A 121 13.99 -18.17 5.42
C GLN A 121 15.47 -18.52 5.62
N LYS A 122 16.25 -18.48 4.54
CA LYS A 122 17.68 -18.82 4.57
C LYS A 122 18.50 -17.83 5.41
N THR A 123 18.12 -16.55 5.41
CA THR A 123 18.85 -15.49 6.12
C THR A 123 18.33 -15.25 7.54
N GLY A 124 17.19 -15.83 7.91
CA GLY A 124 16.57 -15.63 9.23
C GLY A 124 16.08 -14.20 9.48
N GLN A 125 15.85 -13.41 8.41
CA GLN A 125 15.51 -11.98 8.51
C GLN A 125 14.03 -11.72 8.78
N SER A 126 13.17 -12.73 8.80
CA SER A 126 11.75 -12.59 9.07
C SER A 126 11.22 -13.72 9.95
N GLN A 127 10.31 -13.39 10.85
CA GLN A 127 9.58 -14.36 11.66
C GLN A 127 8.45 -15.06 10.88
N SER A 128 7.95 -14.43 9.81
CA SER A 128 6.88 -14.94 8.95
C SER A 128 7.23 -14.75 7.47
N PRO A 129 8.28 -15.45 6.96
CA PRO A 129 8.89 -15.17 5.66
C PRO A 129 7.92 -15.24 4.47
N VAL A 130 6.92 -16.11 4.54
CA VAL A 130 5.92 -16.27 3.46
C VAL A 130 5.01 -15.05 3.39
N LEU A 131 4.42 -14.63 4.53
CA LEU A 131 3.53 -13.48 4.57
C LEU A 131 4.27 -12.18 4.27
N ASP A 132 5.49 -12.03 4.79
CA ASP A 132 6.33 -10.86 4.57
C ASP A 132 6.71 -10.71 3.08
N ALA A 133 7.16 -11.80 2.45
CA ALA A 133 7.44 -11.82 1.02
C ALA A 133 6.21 -11.52 0.17
N TYR A 134 5.07 -12.15 0.49
CA TYR A 134 3.81 -11.94 -0.22
C TYR A 134 3.36 -10.48 -0.12
N THR A 135 3.26 -9.94 1.09
CA THR A 135 2.78 -8.56 1.29
C THR A 135 3.70 -7.56 0.60
N THR A 136 5.02 -7.72 0.71
CA THR A 136 6.00 -6.82 0.07
C THR A 136 5.93 -6.88 -1.45
N VAL A 137 5.98 -8.06 -2.04
CA VAL A 137 6.02 -8.23 -3.51
C VAL A 137 4.73 -7.73 -4.14
N PHE A 138 3.57 -8.14 -3.60
CA PHE A 138 2.29 -7.70 -4.14
C PHE A 138 2.04 -6.21 -3.92
N SER A 139 2.52 -5.59 -2.83
CA SER A 139 2.45 -4.14 -2.63
C SER A 139 3.26 -3.38 -3.68
N VAL A 140 4.49 -3.82 -3.95
CA VAL A 140 5.34 -3.24 -5.01
C VAL A 140 4.65 -3.33 -6.36
N MET A 141 4.16 -4.52 -6.73
CA MET A 141 3.49 -4.73 -8.02
C MET A 141 2.17 -3.94 -8.12
N ASN A 142 1.37 -3.92 -7.04
CA ASN A 142 0.06 -3.28 -7.03
C ASN A 142 0.14 -1.74 -7.05
N THR A 143 1.22 -1.15 -6.54
CA THR A 143 1.46 0.30 -6.64
C THR A 143 1.52 0.78 -8.10
N TRP A 144 1.98 -0.08 -9.02
CA TRP A 144 1.93 0.22 -10.45
C TRP A 144 0.49 0.20 -11.00
N LEU A 145 -0.37 -0.71 -10.51
CA LEU A 145 -1.77 -0.78 -10.95
C LEU A 145 -2.56 0.48 -10.57
N ILE A 146 -2.37 1.01 -9.35
CA ILE A 146 -3.05 2.25 -8.95
C ILE A 146 -2.55 3.45 -9.76
N ALA A 147 -1.25 3.52 -10.05
CA ALA A 147 -0.69 4.57 -10.91
C ALA A 147 -1.24 4.52 -12.35
N ARG A 148 -1.64 3.34 -12.83
CA ARG A 148 -2.29 3.12 -14.13
C ARG A 148 -3.82 3.17 -14.08
N LYS A 149 -4.40 3.54 -12.94
CA LYS A 149 -5.85 3.59 -12.70
C LYS A 149 -6.58 2.29 -13.03
N VAL A 150 -6.00 1.14 -12.74
CA VAL A 150 -6.66 -0.16 -12.88
C VAL A 150 -7.61 -0.35 -11.71
N LEU A 151 -8.92 -0.54 -11.95
CA LEU A 151 -9.97 -0.63 -10.91
C LEU A 151 -9.66 -1.72 -9.86
N GLU A 152 -9.22 -2.87 -10.33
CA GLU A 152 -8.98 -4.04 -9.49
C GLU A 152 -7.79 -3.88 -8.53
N ASN A 153 -6.98 -2.81 -8.64
CA ASN A 153 -5.91 -2.52 -7.68
C ASN A 153 -6.44 -2.48 -6.24
N TRP A 154 -7.63 -1.94 -6.03
CA TRP A 154 -8.26 -1.84 -4.72
C TRP A 154 -8.59 -3.19 -4.09
N LEU A 155 -8.99 -4.18 -4.91
CA LEU A 155 -9.21 -5.56 -4.44
C LEU A 155 -7.88 -6.21 -4.03
N TYR A 156 -6.82 -5.97 -4.80
CA TYR A 156 -5.49 -6.44 -4.42
C TYR A 156 -5.04 -5.79 -3.10
N TRP A 157 -5.23 -4.47 -2.92
CA TRP A 157 -4.92 -3.81 -1.64
C TRP A 157 -5.70 -4.43 -0.48
N ALA A 158 -6.99 -4.69 -0.64
CA ALA A 158 -7.79 -5.32 0.42
C ALA A 158 -7.24 -6.70 0.84
N VAL A 159 -6.77 -7.51 -0.12
CA VAL A 159 -6.15 -8.81 0.16
C VAL A 159 -4.75 -8.66 0.79
N ILE A 160 -3.93 -7.76 0.27
CA ILE A 160 -2.57 -7.47 0.77
C ILE A 160 -2.64 -6.96 2.21
N ASP A 161 -3.49 -5.97 2.48
CA ASP A 161 -3.64 -5.36 3.80
C ASP A 161 -4.26 -6.35 4.81
N GLY A 162 -5.20 -7.20 4.35
CA GLY A 162 -5.73 -8.30 5.15
C GLY A 162 -4.63 -9.32 5.54
N ALA A 163 -3.76 -9.69 4.61
CA ALA A 163 -2.61 -10.57 4.89
C ALA A 163 -1.60 -9.89 5.82
N ALA A 164 -1.33 -8.60 5.63
CA ALA A 164 -0.48 -7.81 6.52
C ALA A 164 -1.06 -7.71 7.93
N THR A 165 -2.39 -7.56 8.05
CA THR A 165 -3.07 -7.61 9.36
C THR A 165 -2.75 -8.91 10.10
N LEU A 166 -2.86 -10.06 9.41
CA LEU A 166 -2.53 -11.37 10.00
C LEU A 166 -1.05 -11.44 10.41
N LEU A 167 -0.14 -10.96 9.55
CA LEU A 167 1.29 -10.91 9.84
C LEU A 167 1.57 -10.13 11.14
N TYR A 168 1.02 -8.93 11.27
CA TYR A 168 1.27 -8.06 12.41
C TYR A 168 0.58 -8.53 13.70
N VAL A 169 -0.56 -9.20 13.60
CA VAL A 169 -1.17 -9.89 14.76
C VAL A 169 -0.30 -11.05 15.24
N GLN A 170 0.24 -11.86 14.32
CA GLN A 170 1.11 -12.99 14.66
C GLN A 170 2.44 -12.55 15.30
N THR A 171 2.96 -11.40 14.89
CA THR A 171 4.21 -10.84 15.41
C THR A 171 4.03 -9.92 16.62
N GLY A 172 2.77 -9.72 17.08
CA GLY A 172 2.48 -8.92 18.28
C GLY A 172 2.43 -7.40 18.05
N TYR A 173 2.50 -6.93 16.81
CA TYR A 173 2.42 -5.50 16.46
C TYR A 173 0.97 -5.05 16.26
N TYR A 174 0.19 -5.04 17.35
CA TYR A 174 -1.25 -4.79 17.29
C TYR A 174 -1.64 -3.40 16.79
N ALA A 175 -0.85 -2.36 17.06
CA ALA A 175 -1.10 -1.01 16.53
C ALA A 175 -0.98 -0.97 15.00
N THR A 176 0.06 -1.61 14.47
CA THR A 176 0.26 -1.75 13.04
C THR A 176 -0.85 -2.61 12.41
N ALA A 177 -1.25 -3.70 13.06
CA ALA A 177 -2.37 -4.52 12.62
C ALA A 177 -3.67 -3.68 12.52
N ALA A 178 -3.96 -2.83 13.51
CA ALA A 178 -5.12 -1.95 13.48
C ALA A 178 -5.08 -0.96 12.30
N LEU A 179 -3.90 -0.44 11.96
CA LEU A 179 -3.71 0.41 10.78
C LEU A 179 -4.02 -0.35 9.48
N PHE A 180 -3.58 -1.60 9.35
CA PHE A 180 -3.86 -2.42 8.16
C PHE A 180 -5.33 -2.85 8.07
N VAL A 181 -6.03 -3.04 9.19
CA VAL A 181 -7.50 -3.19 9.20
C VAL A 181 -8.16 -1.93 8.62
N LEU A 182 -7.74 -0.74 9.06
CA LEU A 182 -8.24 0.52 8.52
C LEU A 182 -7.96 0.62 7.01
N ASN A 183 -6.75 0.30 6.57
CA ASN A 183 -6.39 0.31 5.14
C ASN A 183 -7.25 -0.67 4.33
N THR A 184 -7.54 -1.86 4.85
CA THR A 184 -8.45 -2.83 4.22
C THR A 184 -9.84 -2.22 4.02
N ILE A 185 -10.39 -1.55 5.03
CA ILE A 185 -11.68 -0.86 4.96
C ILE A 185 -11.63 0.25 3.89
N LEU A 186 -10.56 1.07 3.91
CA LEU A 186 -10.36 2.15 2.93
C LEU A 186 -10.19 1.62 1.50
N ALA A 187 -9.56 0.46 1.32
CA ALA A 187 -9.44 -0.20 0.03
C ALA A 187 -10.82 -0.63 -0.52
N ILE A 188 -11.68 -1.17 0.33
CA ILE A 188 -13.07 -1.51 -0.06
C ILE A 188 -13.84 -0.24 -0.44
N VAL A 189 -13.72 0.84 0.33
CA VAL A 189 -14.34 2.13 0.01
C VAL A 189 -13.80 2.69 -1.31
N GLY A 190 -12.48 2.60 -1.54
CA GLY A 190 -11.82 2.99 -2.79
C GLY A 190 -12.35 2.23 -3.99
N PHE A 191 -12.52 0.90 -3.86
CA PHE A 191 -13.12 0.07 -4.91
C PHE A 191 -14.54 0.51 -5.27
N ILE A 192 -15.39 0.72 -4.26
CA ILE A 192 -16.78 1.17 -4.47
C ILE A 192 -16.81 2.56 -5.14
N SER A 193 -15.93 3.47 -4.70
CA SER A 193 -15.81 4.81 -5.28
C SER A 193 -15.41 4.74 -6.76
N TRP A 194 -14.34 4.01 -7.08
CA TRP A 194 -13.86 3.89 -8.45
C TRP A 194 -14.81 3.10 -9.35
N LEU A 195 -15.54 2.12 -8.81
CA LEU A 195 -16.55 1.41 -9.58
C LEU A 195 -17.71 2.33 -10.01
N LYS A 196 -18.11 3.29 -9.14
CA LYS A 196 -19.10 4.29 -9.49
C LYS A 196 -18.59 5.23 -10.59
N LEU A 197 -17.36 5.72 -10.47
CA LEU A 197 -16.72 6.58 -11.47
C LEU A 197 -16.56 5.86 -12.80
N TYR A 198 -16.07 4.62 -12.79
CA TYR A 198 -15.95 3.78 -14.00
C TYR A 198 -17.29 3.62 -14.73
N ARG A 199 -18.38 3.36 -14.00
CA ARG A 199 -19.72 3.24 -14.59
C ARG A 199 -20.24 4.55 -15.18
N GLN A 200 -19.77 5.70 -14.69
CA GLN A 200 -20.13 7.02 -15.24
C GLN A 200 -19.36 7.34 -16.51
N GLN A 201 -18.09 6.88 -16.61
CA GLN A 201 -17.24 7.06 -17.78
C GLN A 201 -17.67 6.20 -18.98
N THR A 202 -18.38 5.08 -18.73
CA THR A 202 -18.82 4.14 -19.77
C THR A 202 -20.29 4.36 -20.24
N LYS A 203 -20.96 5.38 -19.70
CA LYS A 203 -22.29 5.86 -20.17
C LYS A 203 -22.14 7.00 -21.15
#